data_527a8dd31a3d2413caa562ef08835637
#
_entry.id   527a8dd31a3d2413caa562ef08835637
#
_cell.length_a   1.000
_cell.length_b   1.000
_cell.length_c   1.000
_cell.angle_alpha   90.00
_cell.angle_beta   90.00
_cell.angle_gamma   90.00
#
_symmetry.space_group_name_H-M   'P 1'
#
loop_
_entity.id
_entity.type
_entity.pdbx_description
1 polymer ?
#
loop_
_entity_poly.entity_id
_entity_poly.type
_entity_poly.pdbx_seq_one_letter_code
_entity_poly.pdbx_strand_id
1 'polypeptide(L)'
;MLYPAQLYREELKQKLISCWYKPEYDYYFCGEYSEFSVPDTTIWRRDFVHLDKNGEVDGYFSYHYNEVAKSLSQFGLVSFTGKGGALMVDCIRQIDQLIAEGLHRAEWWVVADNEHAVEIYKKIIKRYGGKVAGHMHDCHYFGGKYHDAIMYEILF
;
A
#
# COMPACT_ATOMS: atom_id res chain seq x y z
N MET A 1 -4.78 -8.49 12.16
CA MET A 1 -6.13 -8.17 11.59
C MET A 1 -6.15 -6.69 11.25
N LEU A 2 -6.77 -6.31 10.12
CA LEU A 2 -6.92 -4.92 9.72
C LEU A 2 -8.11 -4.27 10.43
N TYR A 3 -7.91 -3.05 10.90
CA TYR A 3 -8.94 -2.22 11.54
C TYR A 3 -9.09 -0.89 10.78
N PRO A 4 -10.29 -0.27 10.75
CA PRO A 4 -10.47 1.04 10.13
C PRO A 4 -9.52 2.08 10.75
N ALA A 5 -8.75 2.78 9.90
CA ALA A 5 -7.76 3.75 10.37
C ALA A 5 -8.40 4.95 11.10
N GLN A 6 -9.69 5.20 10.85
CA GLN A 6 -10.48 6.24 11.54
C GLN A 6 -10.47 6.09 13.06
N LEU A 7 -10.33 4.87 13.58
CA LEU A 7 -10.27 4.58 15.01
C LEU A 7 -8.91 4.88 15.64
N TYR A 8 -7.86 5.04 14.82
CA TYR A 8 -6.45 5.14 15.22
C TYR A 8 -5.74 6.36 14.61
N ARG A 9 -6.47 7.42 14.27
CA ARG A 9 -5.97 8.57 13.51
C ARG A 9 -4.71 9.19 14.08
N GLU A 10 -4.74 9.52 15.35
CA GLU A 10 -3.63 10.21 16.01
C GLU A 10 -2.41 9.31 16.12
N GLU A 11 -2.60 8.04 16.48
CA GLU A 11 -1.50 7.08 16.56
C GLU A 11 -0.88 6.82 15.19
N LEU A 12 -1.71 6.61 14.15
CA LEU A 12 -1.24 6.43 12.77
C LEU A 12 -0.50 7.67 12.27
N LYS A 13 -1.02 8.87 12.52
CA LYS A 13 -0.36 10.14 12.17
C LYS A 13 1.02 10.22 12.80
N GLN A 14 1.15 9.94 14.10
CA GLN A 14 2.43 9.96 14.81
C GLN A 14 3.41 8.90 14.28
N LYS A 15 2.93 7.68 13.98
CA LYS A 15 3.75 6.62 13.38
C LYS A 15 4.29 7.06 12.02
N LEU A 16 3.45 7.61 11.12
CA LEU A 16 3.89 8.09 9.80
C LEU A 16 4.89 9.24 9.91
N ILE A 17 4.62 10.25 10.75
CA ILE A 17 5.56 11.35 10.98
C ILE A 17 6.89 10.83 11.52
N SER A 18 6.86 9.84 12.41
CA SER A 18 8.07 9.23 12.96
C SER A 18 8.93 8.51 11.92
N CYS A 19 8.37 8.20 10.75
CA CYS A 19 9.07 7.58 9.62
C CYS A 19 9.68 8.60 8.65
N TRP A 20 9.34 9.89 8.76
CA TRP A 20 9.85 10.91 7.86
C TRP A 20 11.38 11.01 7.90
N TYR A 21 11.97 11.22 6.73
CA TYR A 21 13.42 11.37 6.53
C TYR A 21 14.26 10.15 6.99
N LYS A 22 13.62 8.98 7.12
CA LYS A 22 14.33 7.75 7.40
C LYS A 22 14.48 6.94 6.09
N PRO A 23 15.71 6.57 5.69
CA PRO A 23 15.97 5.92 4.41
C PRO A 23 15.16 4.64 4.15
N GLU A 24 14.84 3.89 5.21
CA GLU A 24 14.03 2.67 5.11
C GLU A 24 12.58 2.91 4.66
N TYR A 25 12.09 4.17 4.71
CA TYR A 25 10.75 4.56 4.28
C TYR A 25 10.74 5.45 3.03
N ASP A 26 11.91 5.76 2.45
CA ASP A 26 12.00 6.64 1.27
C ASP A 26 11.15 6.14 0.10
N TYR A 27 11.11 4.81 -0.12
CA TYR A 27 10.28 4.20 -1.16
C TYR A 27 8.77 4.28 -0.90
N TYR A 28 8.35 4.50 0.33
CA TYR A 28 6.95 4.71 0.65
C TYR A 28 6.53 6.16 0.42
N PHE A 29 7.37 7.10 0.88
CA PHE A 29 7.07 8.53 0.77
C PHE A 29 7.47 9.13 -0.58
N CYS A 30 8.43 8.54 -1.31
CA CYS A 30 8.97 9.04 -2.59
C CYS A 30 9.38 10.51 -2.53
N GLY A 31 9.89 10.98 -1.37
CA GLY A 31 10.28 12.38 -1.13
C GLY A 31 9.11 13.31 -0.79
N GLU A 32 7.88 12.84 -0.80
CA GLU A 32 6.68 13.62 -0.46
C GLU A 32 6.34 13.49 1.02
N TYR A 33 6.79 14.45 1.82
CA TYR A 33 6.53 14.52 3.26
C TYR A 33 5.44 15.55 3.54
N SER A 34 4.18 15.13 3.39
CA SER A 34 3.02 15.97 3.64
C SER A 34 2.27 15.55 4.89
N GLU A 35 1.50 16.47 5.47
CA GLU A 35 0.66 16.13 6.61
C GLU A 35 -0.38 15.07 6.20
N PHE A 36 -0.31 13.93 6.87
CA PHE A 36 -1.24 12.83 6.66
C PHE A 36 -2.52 13.04 7.46
N SER A 37 -3.65 12.88 6.80
CA SER A 37 -4.95 12.85 7.46
C SER A 37 -5.77 11.66 6.97
N VAL A 38 -6.41 10.94 7.90
CA VAL A 38 -7.42 9.94 7.57
C VAL A 38 -8.76 10.68 7.47
N PRO A 39 -9.41 10.73 6.30
CA PRO A 39 -10.70 11.38 6.17
C PRO A 39 -11.79 10.62 6.95
N ASP A 40 -12.83 11.32 7.39
CA ASP A 40 -13.93 10.73 8.16
C ASP A 40 -14.68 9.65 7.39
N THR A 41 -14.99 9.96 6.15
CA THR A 41 -15.59 9.01 5.21
C THR A 41 -15.14 9.34 3.80
N THR A 42 -14.87 8.31 3.01
CA THR A 42 -14.69 8.44 1.56
C THR A 42 -15.27 7.22 0.86
N ILE A 43 -15.97 7.46 -0.25
CA ILE A 43 -16.52 6.40 -1.08
C ILE A 43 -15.42 5.66 -1.82
N TRP A 44 -14.29 6.34 -2.08
CA TRP A 44 -13.25 5.83 -2.97
C TRP A 44 -12.03 5.29 -2.25
N ARG A 45 -11.70 5.81 -1.07
CA ARG A 45 -10.49 5.43 -0.32
C ARG A 45 -10.86 4.60 0.89
N ARG A 46 -10.09 3.55 1.11
CA ARG A 46 -10.16 2.69 2.30
C ARG A 46 -8.81 2.71 2.99
N ASP A 47 -8.83 3.05 4.27
CA ASP A 47 -7.64 3.18 5.12
C ASP A 47 -7.75 2.22 6.30
N PHE A 48 -6.71 1.42 6.52
CA PHE A 48 -6.65 0.43 7.59
C PHE A 48 -5.34 0.52 8.36
N VAL A 49 -5.39 0.23 9.64
CA VAL A 49 -4.21 -0.08 10.44
C VAL A 49 -4.15 -1.57 10.73
N HIS A 50 -2.94 -2.08 10.83
CA HIS A 50 -2.67 -3.39 11.40
C HIS A 50 -2.19 -3.20 12.85
N LEU A 51 -2.71 -4.03 13.77
CA LEU A 51 -2.29 -4.02 15.15
C LEU A 51 -1.44 -5.24 15.47
N ASP A 52 -0.41 -5.03 16.26
CA ASP A 52 0.41 -6.10 16.81
C ASP A 52 -0.33 -6.87 17.94
N LYS A 53 0.34 -7.83 18.56
CA LYS A 53 -0.20 -8.63 19.67
C LYS A 53 -0.50 -7.83 20.96
N ASN A 54 0.06 -6.63 21.10
CA ASN A 54 -0.13 -5.73 22.22
C ASN A 54 -1.25 -4.71 21.95
N GLY A 55 -1.80 -4.70 20.73
CA GLY A 55 -2.82 -3.74 20.30
C GLY A 55 -2.26 -2.42 19.78
N GLU A 56 -0.95 -2.32 19.54
CA GLU A 56 -0.31 -1.12 18.98
C GLU A 56 -0.30 -1.16 17.46
N VAL A 57 -0.40 0.02 16.82
CA VAL A 57 -0.32 0.14 15.36
C VAL A 57 1.09 -0.19 14.89
N ASP A 58 1.25 -1.29 14.15
CA ASP A 58 2.52 -1.76 13.58
C ASP A 58 2.56 -1.75 12.06
N GLY A 59 1.44 -1.40 11.41
CA GLY A 59 1.36 -1.26 9.96
C GLY A 59 0.17 -0.45 9.49
N TYR A 60 0.25 0.00 8.25
CA TYR A 60 -0.80 0.74 7.57
C TYR A 60 -1.01 0.18 6.17
N PHE A 61 -2.27 0.10 5.74
CA PHE A 61 -2.70 -0.35 4.42
C PHE A 61 -3.81 0.54 3.91
N SER A 62 -3.70 1.00 2.67
CA SER A 62 -4.76 1.76 2.01
C SER A 62 -4.89 1.40 0.55
N TYR A 63 -6.05 1.68 -0.01
CA TYR A 63 -6.31 1.57 -1.44
C TYR A 63 -7.48 2.45 -1.86
N HIS A 64 -7.55 2.77 -3.14
CA HIS A 64 -8.74 3.34 -3.76
C HIS A 64 -9.59 2.21 -4.36
N TYR A 65 -10.89 2.21 -4.07
CA TYR A 65 -11.85 1.24 -4.60
C TYR A 65 -12.95 1.96 -5.35
N ASN A 66 -13.04 1.69 -6.65
CA ASN A 66 -14.12 2.17 -7.49
C ASN A 66 -15.24 1.12 -7.51
N GLU A 67 -16.35 1.39 -6.81
CA GLU A 67 -17.46 0.45 -6.68
C GLU A 67 -18.21 0.21 -8.00
N VAL A 68 -18.22 1.19 -8.91
CA VAL A 68 -18.87 1.07 -10.21
C VAL A 68 -18.05 0.21 -11.16
N ALA A 69 -16.74 0.50 -11.26
CA ALA A 69 -15.82 -0.25 -12.10
C ALA A 69 -15.33 -1.56 -11.46
N LYS A 70 -15.66 -1.79 -10.18
CA LYS A 70 -15.12 -2.91 -9.39
C LYS A 70 -13.60 -3.00 -9.51
N SER A 71 -12.94 -1.86 -9.37
CA SER A 71 -11.49 -1.75 -9.54
C SER A 71 -10.81 -1.17 -8.30
N LEU A 72 -9.59 -1.63 -8.07
CA LEU A 72 -8.76 -1.27 -6.95
C LEU A 72 -7.44 -0.66 -7.48
N SER A 73 -7.04 0.47 -6.91
CA SER A 73 -5.83 1.21 -7.31
C SER A 73 -5.18 1.91 -6.13
N GLN A 74 -4.02 2.53 -6.36
CA GLN A 74 -3.31 3.38 -5.41
C GLN A 74 -3.06 2.70 -4.06
N PHE A 75 -2.41 1.55 -4.07
CA PHE A 75 -2.02 0.86 -2.85
C PHE A 75 -1.00 1.67 -2.05
N GLY A 76 -1.31 1.89 -0.77
CA GLY A 76 -0.34 2.31 0.23
C GLY A 76 -0.12 1.16 1.21
N LEU A 77 1.12 0.74 1.41
CA LEU A 77 1.48 -0.32 2.33
C LEU A 77 2.78 0.03 3.05
N VAL A 78 2.74 0.14 4.36
CA VAL A 78 3.93 0.37 5.18
C VAL A 78 3.88 -0.44 6.46
N SER A 79 5.00 -1.08 6.81
CA SER A 79 5.21 -1.71 8.12
C SER A 79 6.11 -0.82 8.97
N PHE A 80 5.67 -0.45 10.16
CA PHE A 80 6.42 0.38 11.09
C PHE A 80 7.49 -0.39 11.89
N THR A 81 7.49 -1.71 11.78
CA THR A 81 8.40 -2.59 12.53
C THR A 81 9.43 -3.31 11.64
N GLY A 82 9.36 -3.11 10.32
CA GLY A 82 10.15 -3.87 9.35
C GLY A 82 9.78 -5.36 9.23
N LYS A 83 8.73 -5.81 9.96
CA LYS A 83 8.25 -7.20 9.97
C LYS A 83 6.85 -7.31 9.37
N GLY A 84 6.72 -6.97 8.09
CA GLY A 84 5.42 -6.86 7.41
C GLY A 84 4.68 -8.18 7.10
N GLY A 85 5.17 -9.35 7.55
CA GLY A 85 4.56 -10.63 7.16
C GLY A 85 3.11 -10.80 7.60
N ALA A 86 2.76 -10.45 8.85
CA ALA A 86 1.38 -10.53 9.36
C ALA A 86 0.47 -9.50 8.66
N LEU A 87 0.94 -8.27 8.50
CA LEU A 87 0.27 -7.22 7.72
C LEU A 87 -0.04 -7.71 6.31
N MET A 88 0.94 -8.29 5.60
CA MET A 88 0.75 -8.80 4.24
C MET A 88 -0.30 -9.92 4.17
N VAL A 89 -0.32 -10.84 5.14
CA VAL A 89 -1.35 -11.89 5.21
C VAL A 89 -2.74 -11.28 5.33
N ASP A 90 -2.90 -10.25 6.16
CA ASP A 90 -4.20 -9.60 6.34
C ASP A 90 -4.59 -8.73 5.13
N CYS A 91 -3.64 -8.11 4.44
CA CYS A 91 -3.88 -7.43 3.16
C CYS A 91 -4.37 -8.42 2.09
N ILE A 92 -3.75 -9.59 1.98
CA ILE A 92 -4.18 -10.64 1.04
C ILE A 92 -5.60 -11.11 1.36
N ARG A 93 -5.94 -11.32 2.63
CA ARG A 93 -7.31 -11.69 3.04
C ARG A 93 -8.33 -10.62 2.65
N GLN A 94 -7.98 -9.34 2.82
CA GLN A 94 -8.83 -8.23 2.41
C GLN A 94 -9.05 -8.23 0.89
N ILE A 95 -8.01 -8.50 0.10
CA ILE A 95 -8.12 -8.61 -1.36
C ILE A 95 -8.96 -9.82 -1.74
N ASP A 96 -8.72 -10.99 -1.14
CA ASP A 96 -9.51 -12.21 -1.38
C ASP A 96 -11.01 -11.98 -1.08
N GLN A 97 -11.33 -11.19 -0.04
CA GLN A 97 -12.71 -10.79 0.26
C GLN A 97 -13.29 -9.90 -0.86
N LEU A 98 -12.56 -8.89 -1.30
CA LEU A 98 -13.01 -8.02 -2.40
C LEU A 98 -13.22 -8.80 -3.70
N ILE A 99 -12.38 -9.81 -3.98
CA ILE A 99 -12.58 -10.71 -5.12
C ILE A 99 -13.89 -11.47 -4.98
N ALA A 100 -14.20 -12.01 -3.80
CA ALA A 100 -15.48 -12.68 -3.53
C ALA A 100 -16.69 -11.75 -3.65
N GLU A 101 -16.50 -10.44 -3.43
CA GLU A 101 -17.49 -9.36 -3.61
C GLU A 101 -17.58 -8.83 -5.05
N GLY A 102 -16.80 -9.41 -5.98
CA GLY A 102 -16.82 -9.09 -7.40
C GLY A 102 -15.78 -8.07 -7.85
N LEU A 103 -14.67 -7.92 -7.13
CA LEU A 103 -13.53 -7.15 -7.63
C LEU A 103 -13.12 -7.70 -8.99
N HIS A 104 -13.06 -6.82 -10.00
CA HIS A 104 -12.75 -7.19 -11.38
C HIS A 104 -11.31 -6.88 -11.76
N ARG A 105 -10.74 -5.78 -11.24
CA ARG A 105 -9.40 -5.30 -11.61
C ARG A 105 -8.65 -4.74 -10.42
N ALA A 106 -7.35 -4.99 -10.36
CA ALA A 106 -6.43 -4.28 -9.48
C ALA A 106 -5.24 -3.76 -10.28
N GLU A 107 -4.80 -2.53 -9.96
CA GLU A 107 -3.61 -1.94 -10.53
C GLU A 107 -2.84 -1.14 -9.47
N TRP A 108 -1.53 -1.17 -9.55
CA TRP A 108 -0.65 -0.40 -8.67
C TRP A 108 0.73 -0.26 -9.30
N TRP A 109 1.53 0.63 -8.72
CA TRP A 109 2.92 0.80 -9.10
C TRP A 109 3.85 0.63 -7.89
N VAL A 110 5.11 0.40 -8.17
CA VAL A 110 6.19 0.33 -7.18
C VAL A 110 7.45 0.96 -7.78
N VAL A 111 8.23 1.64 -6.96
CA VAL A 111 9.56 2.12 -7.37
C VAL A 111 10.43 0.91 -7.72
N ALA A 112 11.04 0.93 -8.92
CA ALA A 112 11.78 -0.20 -9.47
C ALA A 112 12.97 -0.63 -8.59
N ASP A 113 13.62 0.33 -7.91
CA ASP A 113 14.74 0.10 -7.00
C ASP A 113 14.30 -0.52 -5.65
N ASN A 114 13.01 -0.56 -5.34
CA ASN A 114 12.49 -1.24 -4.15
C ASN A 114 12.42 -2.76 -4.40
N GLU A 115 13.58 -3.39 -4.47
CA GLU A 115 13.71 -4.82 -4.80
C GLU A 115 12.81 -5.71 -3.92
N HIS A 116 12.70 -5.39 -2.63
CA HIS A 116 11.88 -6.15 -1.70
C HIS A 116 10.39 -6.13 -2.08
N ALA A 117 9.84 -4.96 -2.37
CA ALA A 117 8.44 -4.82 -2.79
C ALA A 117 8.23 -5.43 -4.19
N VAL A 118 9.16 -5.24 -5.13
CA VAL A 118 9.13 -5.85 -6.46
C VAL A 118 9.02 -7.37 -6.37
N GLU A 119 9.82 -8.02 -5.52
CA GLU A 119 9.75 -9.48 -5.33
C GLU A 119 8.43 -9.95 -4.68
N ILE A 120 7.88 -9.18 -3.76
CA ILE A 120 6.55 -9.44 -3.19
C ILE A 120 5.47 -9.34 -4.29
N TYR A 121 5.49 -8.27 -5.08
CA TYR A 121 4.48 -8.07 -6.13
C TYR A 121 4.58 -9.08 -7.27
N LYS A 122 5.77 -9.55 -7.62
CA LYS A 122 5.94 -10.69 -8.55
C LYS A 122 5.21 -11.95 -8.05
N LYS A 123 5.25 -12.22 -6.74
CA LYS A 123 4.53 -13.36 -6.14
C LYS A 123 3.02 -13.15 -6.19
N ILE A 124 2.55 -11.91 -5.93
CA ILE A 124 1.14 -11.53 -5.97
C ILE A 124 0.59 -11.69 -7.38
N ILE A 125 1.23 -11.11 -8.40
CA ILE A 125 0.77 -11.24 -9.79
C ILE A 125 0.79 -12.70 -10.25
N LYS A 126 1.78 -13.51 -9.82
CA LYS A 126 1.81 -14.95 -10.10
C LYS A 126 0.64 -15.69 -9.46
N ARG A 127 0.26 -15.34 -8.22
CA ARG A 127 -0.87 -15.94 -7.50
C ARG A 127 -2.19 -15.69 -8.21
N TYR A 128 -2.42 -14.48 -8.68
CA TYR A 128 -3.70 -14.03 -9.22
C TYR A 128 -3.74 -13.95 -10.76
N GLY A 129 -2.70 -14.38 -11.45
CA GLY A 129 -2.66 -14.37 -12.93
C GLY A 129 -2.42 -12.99 -13.54
N GLY A 130 -1.79 -12.08 -12.78
CA GLY A 130 -1.49 -10.72 -13.24
C GLY A 130 -0.26 -10.60 -14.12
N LYS A 131 0.06 -9.37 -14.51
CA LYS A 131 1.20 -9.04 -15.37
C LYS A 131 1.83 -7.69 -14.98
N VAL A 132 3.04 -7.46 -15.48
CA VAL A 132 3.62 -6.11 -15.58
C VAL A 132 2.89 -5.39 -16.72
N ALA A 133 2.22 -4.29 -16.40
CA ALA A 133 1.45 -3.50 -17.36
C ALA A 133 2.26 -2.36 -17.99
N GLY A 134 3.32 -1.91 -17.31
CA GLY A 134 4.16 -0.83 -17.82
C GLY A 134 5.42 -0.60 -16.99
N HIS A 135 6.32 0.20 -17.57
CA HIS A 135 7.51 0.71 -16.92
C HIS A 135 7.56 2.22 -17.19
N MET A 136 7.63 3.01 -16.14
CA MET A 136 7.69 4.48 -16.20
C MET A 136 9.08 4.93 -15.82
N HIS A 137 9.74 5.66 -16.71
CA HIS A 137 11.09 6.16 -16.49
C HIS A 137 11.08 7.49 -15.76
N ASP A 138 12.04 7.69 -14.85
CA ASP A 138 12.31 8.96 -14.16
C ASP A 138 11.08 9.63 -13.53
N CYS A 139 10.13 8.82 -13.00
CA CYS A 139 8.85 9.34 -12.55
C CYS A 139 8.82 9.81 -11.09
N HIS A 140 9.83 9.46 -10.30
CA HIS A 140 9.96 9.92 -8.91
C HIS A 140 11.35 10.50 -8.68
N TYR A 141 11.43 11.59 -7.90
CA TYR A 141 12.70 12.19 -7.51
C TYR A 141 12.82 12.25 -5.99
N PHE A 142 13.73 11.47 -5.43
CA PHE A 142 14.10 11.50 -4.00
C PHE A 142 15.52 10.95 -3.82
N GLY A 143 16.12 11.20 -2.66
CA GLY A 143 17.49 10.77 -2.39
C GLY A 143 18.52 11.34 -3.38
N GLY A 144 18.23 12.46 -4.04
CA GLY A 144 19.11 13.13 -4.99
C GLY A 144 19.16 12.52 -6.40
N LYS A 145 18.28 11.58 -6.73
CA LYS A 145 18.20 10.95 -8.07
C LYS A 145 16.77 10.69 -8.52
N TYR A 146 16.59 10.47 -9.81
CA TYR A 146 15.35 9.97 -10.38
C TYR A 146 15.24 8.46 -10.23
N HIS A 147 14.02 7.98 -10.11
CA HIS A 147 13.67 6.57 -9.97
C HIS A 147 12.57 6.18 -10.96
N ASP A 148 12.72 5.00 -11.53
CA ASP A 148 11.69 4.37 -12.35
C ASP A 148 10.60 3.74 -11.49
N ALA A 149 9.41 3.53 -12.08
CA ALA A 149 8.38 2.72 -11.47
C ALA A 149 7.89 1.61 -12.39
N ILE A 150 7.51 0.48 -11.77
CA ILE A 150 6.91 -0.66 -12.46
C ILE A 150 5.42 -0.67 -12.13
N MET A 151 4.59 -0.73 -13.15
CA MET A 151 3.13 -0.84 -13.01
C MET A 151 2.70 -2.30 -13.15
N TYR A 152 1.85 -2.73 -12.24
CA TYR A 152 1.26 -4.07 -12.22
C TYR A 152 -0.24 -4.00 -12.45
N GLU A 153 -0.79 -5.04 -13.07
CA GLU A 153 -2.22 -5.21 -13.32
C GLU A 153 -2.65 -6.66 -13.07
N ILE A 154 -3.82 -6.82 -12.46
CA ILE A 154 -4.51 -8.10 -12.34
C ILE A 154 -5.94 -7.89 -12.84
N LEU A 155 -6.44 -8.84 -13.65
CA LEU A 155 -7.84 -8.99 -14.00
C LEU A 155 -8.35 -10.27 -13.33
N PHE A 156 -9.39 -10.16 -12.50
CA PHE A 156 -10.00 -11.26 -11.77
C PHE A 156 -11.18 -11.87 -12.51
#